data_cdcc035e4eea806c03965fbddd72806a
#
_entry.id   cdcc035e4eea806c03965fbddd72806a
#
_cell.length_a   1.000
_cell.length_b   1.000
_cell.length_c   1.000
_cell.angle_alpha   90.00
_cell.angle_beta   90.00
_cell.angle_gamma   90.00
#
_symmetry.space_group_name_H-M   'P 1'
#
loop_
_entity.id
_entity.type
_entity.pdbx_description
1 polymer ?
#
loop_
_entity_poly.entity_id
_entity_poly.type
_entity_poly.pdbx_seq_one_letter_code
_entity_poly.pdbx_strand_id
1 'polypeptide(L)'
;VQELGVRRVLPRVDRREIAAIFAGGALGTLARAALAEAFPHAATAWPWPTFGVNIAAAFALGYFVTRLQERLPLSSYRRPLLGTGLCGGLSTFSTMQVEILKMLDAHAWGLAAGYTAASIAAGYTAIQLATAMVRRVRVRVSQ
;
A
#
# COMPACT_ATOMS: atom_id res chain seq x y z
N VAL A 1 -49.13 -11.51 2.54
CA VAL A 1 -47.72 -11.73 2.23
C VAL A 1 -47.21 -10.42 1.69
N GLN A 2 -46.54 -9.61 2.56
CA GLN A 2 -45.93 -8.33 2.18
C GLN A 2 -44.61 -8.62 1.49
N GLU A 3 -44.49 -8.31 0.21
CA GLU A 3 -43.24 -8.25 -0.52
C GLU A 3 -42.41 -7.10 0.04
N LEU A 4 -41.40 -7.42 0.84
CA LEU A 4 -40.35 -6.50 1.25
C LEU A 4 -39.49 -6.16 0.02
N GLY A 5 -39.91 -5.07 -0.68
CA GLY A 5 -39.13 -4.49 -1.77
C GLY A 5 -37.80 -3.97 -1.27
N VAL A 6 -36.78 -4.80 -1.26
CA VAL A 6 -35.38 -4.39 -1.07
C VAL A 6 -34.96 -3.59 -2.30
N ARG A 7 -35.19 -2.28 -2.26
CA ARG A 7 -34.57 -1.35 -3.22
C ARG A 7 -33.06 -1.47 -3.04
N ARG A 8 -32.39 -2.16 -3.96
CA ARG A 8 -30.92 -2.09 -4.11
C ARG A 8 -30.56 -0.65 -4.42
N VAL A 9 -30.20 0.10 -3.40
CA VAL A 9 -29.56 1.40 -3.58
C VAL A 9 -28.18 1.12 -4.13
N LEU A 10 -28.02 1.16 -5.44
CA LEU A 10 -26.70 1.10 -6.08
C LEU A 10 -25.90 2.30 -5.54
N PRO A 11 -24.71 2.09 -4.99
CA PRO A 11 -23.89 3.18 -4.50
C PRO A 11 -23.63 4.16 -5.65
N ARG A 12 -23.97 5.43 -5.46
CA ARG A 12 -23.64 6.47 -6.43
C ARG A 12 -22.14 6.57 -6.53
N VAL A 13 -21.62 6.31 -7.72
CA VAL A 13 -20.19 6.45 -8.02
C VAL A 13 -19.83 7.93 -7.95
N ASP A 14 -19.02 8.31 -6.97
CA ASP A 14 -18.53 9.69 -6.85
C ASP A 14 -17.34 9.88 -7.82
N ARG A 15 -17.57 10.65 -8.89
CA ARG A 15 -16.54 10.95 -9.89
C ARG A 15 -15.29 11.63 -9.30
N ARG A 16 -15.47 12.40 -8.23
CA ARG A 16 -14.37 13.06 -7.52
C ARG A 16 -13.52 12.06 -6.74
N GLU A 17 -14.15 11.05 -6.16
CA GLU A 17 -13.45 9.95 -5.50
C GLU A 17 -12.62 9.15 -6.51
N ILE A 18 -13.18 8.80 -7.65
CA ILE A 18 -12.44 8.15 -8.74
C ILE A 18 -11.27 9.00 -9.22
N ALA A 19 -11.48 10.30 -9.44
CA ALA A 19 -10.41 11.21 -9.84
C ALA A 19 -9.29 11.30 -8.79
N ALA A 20 -9.64 11.28 -7.50
CA ALA A 20 -8.68 11.26 -6.41
C ALA A 20 -7.85 9.96 -6.40
N ILE A 21 -8.51 8.81 -6.56
CA ILE A 21 -7.82 7.50 -6.67
C ILE A 21 -6.89 7.49 -7.88
N PHE A 22 -7.37 7.94 -9.03
CA PHE A 22 -6.58 7.99 -10.26
C PHE A 22 -5.34 8.89 -10.11
N ALA A 23 -5.51 10.11 -9.58
CA ALA A 23 -4.40 11.02 -9.36
C ALA A 23 -3.37 10.46 -8.38
N GLY A 24 -3.81 9.91 -7.25
CA GLY A 24 -2.93 9.24 -6.30
C GLY A 24 -2.21 8.04 -6.90
N GLY A 25 -2.94 7.19 -7.64
CA GLY A 25 -2.40 6.03 -8.32
C GLY A 25 -1.36 6.37 -9.38
N ALA A 26 -1.61 7.41 -10.19
CA ALA A 26 -0.66 7.91 -11.18
C ALA A 26 0.63 8.39 -10.51
N LEU A 27 0.53 9.22 -9.47
CA LEU A 27 1.70 9.69 -8.71
C LEU A 27 2.48 8.54 -8.06
N GLY A 28 1.81 7.59 -7.42
CA GLY A 28 2.45 6.43 -6.82
C GLY A 28 3.16 5.55 -7.83
N THR A 29 2.54 5.29 -8.99
CA THR A 29 3.12 4.49 -10.07
C THR A 29 4.33 5.19 -10.70
N LEU A 30 4.26 6.50 -10.94
CA LEU A 30 5.39 7.28 -11.46
C LEU A 30 6.56 7.28 -10.48
N ALA A 31 6.32 7.49 -9.18
CA ALA A 31 7.36 7.43 -8.17
C ALA A 31 8.03 6.05 -8.12
N ARG A 32 7.25 4.97 -8.18
CA ARG A 32 7.77 3.60 -8.22
C ARG A 32 8.58 3.33 -9.49
N ALA A 33 8.10 3.76 -10.65
CA ALA A 33 8.81 3.59 -11.92
C ALA A 33 10.15 4.35 -11.90
N ALA A 34 10.16 5.59 -11.44
CA ALA A 34 11.38 6.38 -11.32
C ALA A 34 12.41 5.75 -10.37
N LEU A 35 11.97 5.17 -9.25
CA LEU A 35 12.85 4.46 -8.32
C LEU A 35 13.42 3.18 -8.94
N ALA A 36 12.61 2.42 -9.67
CA ALA A 36 13.08 1.21 -10.35
C ALA A 36 14.12 1.53 -11.44
N GLU A 37 13.94 2.64 -12.15
CA GLU A 37 14.88 3.10 -13.19
C GLU A 37 16.17 3.66 -12.58
N ALA A 38 16.08 4.40 -11.46
CA ALA A 38 17.22 5.00 -10.78
C ALA A 38 18.12 3.95 -10.07
N PHE A 39 17.58 2.79 -9.71
CA PHE A 39 18.30 1.76 -8.95
C PHE A 39 18.16 0.37 -9.60
N PRO A 40 18.70 0.17 -10.81
CA PRO A 40 18.68 -1.14 -11.45
C PRO A 40 19.49 -2.15 -10.63
N HIS A 41 19.04 -3.42 -10.62
CA HIS A 41 19.70 -4.49 -9.88
C HIS A 41 19.73 -5.78 -10.69
N ALA A 42 20.75 -6.62 -10.42
CA ALA A 42 20.86 -7.95 -11.01
C ALA A 42 19.84 -8.92 -10.40
N ALA A 43 19.50 -9.99 -11.14
CA ALA A 43 18.60 -11.03 -10.66
C ALA A 43 19.10 -11.77 -9.40
N THR A 44 20.43 -11.75 -9.16
CA THR A 44 21.06 -12.36 -8.00
C THR A 44 21.34 -11.38 -6.85
N ALA A 45 20.83 -10.15 -6.96
CA ALA A 45 20.97 -9.13 -5.94
C ALA A 45 19.62 -8.84 -5.25
N TRP A 46 19.69 -8.30 -4.02
CA TRP A 46 18.48 -7.91 -3.30
C TRP A 46 17.82 -6.72 -3.97
N PRO A 47 16.51 -6.79 -4.30
CA PRO A 47 15.79 -5.73 -5.01
C PRO A 47 15.35 -4.62 -4.05
N TRP A 48 16.31 -3.83 -3.57
CA TRP A 48 16.09 -2.77 -2.59
C TRP A 48 14.99 -1.77 -2.99
N PRO A 49 14.86 -1.33 -4.26
CA PRO A 49 13.82 -0.39 -4.66
C PRO A 49 12.42 -0.96 -4.41
N THR A 50 12.13 -2.16 -4.92
CA THR A 50 10.84 -2.82 -4.75
C THR A 50 10.55 -3.13 -3.28
N PHE A 51 11.55 -3.65 -2.56
CA PHE A 51 11.44 -3.92 -1.14
C PHE A 51 11.12 -2.66 -0.35
N GLY A 52 11.88 -1.58 -0.57
CA GLY A 52 11.71 -0.32 0.13
C GLY A 52 10.36 0.34 -0.14
N VAL A 53 9.92 0.41 -1.40
CA VAL A 53 8.62 1.03 -1.74
C VAL A 53 7.44 0.25 -1.18
N ASN A 54 7.52 -1.09 -1.16
CA ASN A 54 6.45 -1.91 -0.59
C ASN A 54 6.33 -1.71 0.92
N ILE A 55 7.45 -1.64 1.64
CA ILE A 55 7.45 -1.33 3.08
C ILE A 55 6.95 0.09 3.35
N ALA A 56 7.43 1.08 2.59
CA ALA A 56 6.99 2.47 2.74
C ALA A 56 5.49 2.61 2.45
N ALA A 57 4.98 1.95 1.41
CA ALA A 57 3.56 1.94 1.09
C ALA A 57 2.73 1.22 2.17
N ALA A 58 3.21 0.11 2.72
CA ALA A 58 2.56 -0.61 3.82
C ALA A 58 2.49 0.26 5.09
N PHE A 59 3.58 0.94 5.43
CA PHE A 59 3.61 1.89 6.56
C PHE A 59 2.64 3.06 6.33
N ALA A 60 2.71 3.69 5.16
CA ALA A 60 1.85 4.82 4.82
C ALA A 60 0.37 4.42 4.82
N LEU A 61 0.04 3.23 4.29
CA LEU A 61 -1.31 2.69 4.31
C LEU A 61 -1.80 2.50 5.74
N GLY A 62 -1.01 1.86 6.61
CA GLY A 62 -1.34 1.66 8.02
C GLY A 62 -1.55 3.00 8.74
N TYR A 63 -0.70 3.99 8.47
CA TYR A 63 -0.81 5.33 9.03
C TYR A 63 -2.07 6.06 8.56
N PHE A 64 -2.27 6.16 7.24
CA PHE A 64 -3.39 6.92 6.69
C PHE A 64 -4.74 6.27 7.00
N VAL A 65 -4.87 4.95 6.88
CA VAL A 65 -6.11 4.25 7.19
C VAL A 65 -6.48 4.46 8.65
N THR A 66 -5.53 4.25 9.58
CA THR A 66 -5.80 4.42 11.01
C THR A 66 -6.12 5.87 11.36
N ARG A 67 -5.35 6.82 10.83
CA ARG A 67 -5.56 8.24 11.12
C ARG A 67 -6.85 8.79 10.54
N LEU A 68 -7.21 8.40 9.33
CA LEU A 68 -8.41 8.87 8.64
C LEU A 68 -9.69 8.19 9.16
N GLN A 69 -9.58 6.97 9.71
CA GLN A 69 -10.72 6.29 10.32
C GLN A 69 -10.97 6.77 11.75
N GLU A 70 -9.92 7.03 12.52
CA GLU A 70 -10.04 7.28 13.96
C GLU A 70 -10.02 8.78 14.35
N ARG A 71 -9.56 9.69 13.46
CA ARG A 71 -9.21 11.06 13.89
C ARG A 71 -9.73 12.22 13.05
N LEU A 72 -10.15 12.01 11.83
CA LEU A 72 -10.59 13.11 10.98
C LEU A 72 -12.05 12.95 10.62
N PRO A 73 -12.85 14.06 10.62
CA PRO A 73 -14.13 14.03 9.94
C PRO A 73 -13.90 13.58 8.50
N LEU A 74 -14.74 12.67 8.05
CA LEU A 74 -14.68 12.03 6.74
C LEU A 74 -14.44 13.03 5.61
N SER A 75 -13.17 13.33 5.31
CA SER A 75 -12.81 13.97 4.06
C SER A 75 -12.95 12.90 2.97
N SER A 76 -14.00 13.00 2.20
CA SER A 76 -14.40 12.02 1.17
C SER A 76 -13.31 11.71 0.15
N TYR A 77 -12.25 12.52 0.07
CA TYR A 77 -11.24 12.41 -0.99
C TYR A 77 -9.82 12.08 -0.51
N ARG A 78 -9.46 12.42 0.73
CA ARG A 78 -8.11 12.16 1.25
C ARG A 78 -7.80 10.67 1.40
N ARG A 79 -8.77 9.89 1.85
CA ARG A 79 -8.61 8.44 1.99
C ARG A 79 -8.46 7.73 0.64
N PRO A 80 -9.33 7.98 -0.36
CA PRO A 80 -9.15 7.47 -1.70
C PRO A 80 -7.84 7.90 -2.34
N LEU A 81 -7.46 9.18 -2.24
CA LEU A 81 -6.21 9.71 -2.82
C LEU A 81 -4.97 9.07 -2.22
N LEU A 82 -4.83 9.09 -0.90
CA LEU A 82 -3.61 8.68 -0.20
C LEU A 82 -3.57 7.16 0.06
N GLY A 83 -4.67 6.58 0.50
CA GLY A 83 -4.74 5.14 0.81
C GLY A 83 -4.84 4.31 -0.46
N THR A 84 -5.97 4.39 -1.16
CA THR A 84 -6.22 3.54 -2.33
C THR A 84 -5.38 3.95 -3.53
N GLY A 85 -5.29 5.25 -3.83
CA GLY A 85 -4.53 5.76 -4.96
C GLY A 85 -3.01 5.68 -4.73
N LEU A 86 -2.46 6.57 -3.94
CA LEU A 86 -1.01 6.73 -3.79
C LEU A 86 -0.32 5.45 -3.28
N CYS A 87 -0.78 4.88 -2.17
CA CYS A 87 -0.17 3.66 -1.62
C CYS A 87 -0.39 2.46 -2.55
N GLY A 88 -1.57 2.35 -3.18
CA GLY A 88 -1.86 1.29 -4.15
C GLY A 88 -1.01 1.39 -5.42
N GLY A 89 -0.76 2.60 -5.93
CA GLY A 89 0.12 2.82 -7.09
C GLY A 89 1.62 2.66 -6.76
N LEU A 90 2.01 3.04 -5.55
CA LEU A 90 3.41 2.94 -5.09
C LEU A 90 3.82 1.50 -4.84
N SER A 91 3.00 0.71 -4.14
CA SER A 91 3.26 -0.71 -3.87
C SER A 91 3.10 -1.55 -5.12
N THR A 92 3.87 -2.66 -5.21
CA THR A 92 3.78 -3.58 -6.35
C THR A 92 4.03 -5.02 -5.94
N PHE A 93 2.97 -5.81 -5.97
CA PHE A 93 3.07 -7.26 -5.79
C PHE A 93 3.58 -7.93 -7.06
N SER A 94 3.16 -7.47 -8.23
CA SER A 94 3.55 -8.05 -9.52
C SER A 94 5.05 -7.93 -9.79
N THR A 95 5.66 -6.77 -9.53
CA THR A 95 7.12 -6.61 -9.68
C THR A 95 7.87 -7.54 -8.74
N MET A 96 7.43 -7.66 -7.48
CA MET A 96 8.01 -8.61 -6.51
C MET A 96 7.96 -10.06 -7.04
N GLN A 97 6.84 -10.49 -7.64
CA GLN A 97 6.72 -11.82 -8.22
C GLN A 97 7.69 -12.04 -9.39
N VAL A 98 7.84 -11.06 -10.28
CA VAL A 98 8.79 -11.12 -11.40
C VAL A 98 10.24 -11.20 -10.88
N GLU A 99 10.57 -10.45 -9.85
CA GLU A 99 11.90 -10.50 -9.21
C GLU A 99 12.18 -11.88 -8.60
N ILE A 100 11.20 -12.46 -7.88
CA ILE A 100 11.30 -13.81 -7.32
C ILE A 100 11.52 -14.84 -8.45
N LEU A 101 10.75 -14.77 -9.54
CA LEU A 101 10.94 -15.66 -10.69
C LEU A 101 12.34 -15.53 -11.29
N LYS A 102 12.84 -14.33 -11.49
CA LYS A 102 14.21 -14.11 -11.97
C LYS A 102 15.29 -14.68 -11.02
N MET A 103 15.09 -14.61 -9.70
CA MET A 103 15.96 -15.22 -8.72
C MET A 103 15.93 -16.75 -8.83
N LEU A 104 14.76 -17.35 -9.02
CA LEU A 104 14.61 -18.79 -9.18
C LEU A 104 15.26 -19.27 -10.48
N ASP A 105 15.06 -18.56 -11.60
CA ASP A 105 15.71 -18.85 -12.89
C ASP A 105 17.25 -18.75 -12.81
N ALA A 106 17.74 -17.83 -11.99
CA ALA A 106 19.17 -17.68 -11.69
C ALA A 106 19.69 -18.67 -10.62
N HIS A 107 18.89 -19.65 -10.20
CA HIS A 107 19.21 -20.64 -9.17
C HIS A 107 19.53 -20.04 -7.79
N ALA A 108 19.09 -18.79 -7.51
CA ALA A 108 19.28 -18.10 -6.24
C ALA A 108 18.12 -18.38 -5.25
N TRP A 109 17.85 -19.66 -4.98
CA TRP A 109 16.71 -20.13 -4.18
C TRP A 109 16.65 -19.52 -2.77
N GLY A 110 17.81 -19.44 -2.09
CA GLY A 110 17.91 -18.85 -0.76
C GLY A 110 17.54 -17.36 -0.76
N LEU A 111 17.96 -16.62 -1.81
CA LEU A 111 17.63 -15.21 -1.97
C LEU A 111 16.13 -15.03 -2.22
N ALA A 112 15.53 -15.83 -3.08
CA ALA A 112 14.09 -15.80 -3.38
C ALA A 112 13.24 -16.06 -2.12
N ALA A 113 13.59 -17.09 -1.35
CA ALA A 113 12.90 -17.43 -0.11
C ALA A 113 13.09 -16.34 0.95
N GLY A 114 14.32 -15.83 1.13
CA GLY A 114 14.64 -14.76 2.07
C GLY A 114 13.92 -13.46 1.73
N TYR A 115 13.92 -13.09 0.45
CA TYR A 115 13.21 -11.89 -0.04
C TYR A 115 11.71 -11.97 0.20
N THR A 116 11.09 -13.12 -0.09
CA THR A 116 9.66 -13.35 0.14
C THR A 116 9.33 -13.24 1.64
N ALA A 117 10.06 -13.98 2.48
CA ALA A 117 9.82 -13.99 3.92
C ALA A 117 10.04 -12.59 4.55
N ALA A 118 11.12 -11.91 4.17
CA ALA A 118 11.42 -10.56 4.65
C ALA A 118 10.36 -9.54 4.20
N SER A 119 9.89 -9.62 2.96
CA SER A 119 8.85 -8.73 2.44
C SER A 119 7.55 -8.85 3.22
N ILE A 120 7.12 -10.09 3.53
CA ILE A 120 5.92 -10.34 4.34
C ILE A 120 6.11 -9.83 5.76
N ALA A 121 7.21 -10.20 6.42
CA ALA A 121 7.48 -9.82 7.81
C ALA A 121 7.64 -8.30 7.97
N ALA A 122 8.41 -7.66 7.10
CA ALA A 122 8.65 -6.23 7.15
C ALA A 122 7.39 -5.43 6.80
N GLY A 123 6.62 -5.84 5.80
CA GLY A 123 5.35 -5.21 5.44
C GLY A 123 4.33 -5.29 6.58
N TYR A 124 4.17 -6.46 7.19
CA TYR A 124 3.31 -6.63 8.36
C TYR A 124 3.76 -5.75 9.54
N THR A 125 5.05 -5.77 9.86
CA THR A 125 5.62 -4.96 10.94
C THR A 125 5.42 -3.47 10.69
N ALA A 126 5.61 -3.01 9.46
CA ALA A 126 5.40 -1.61 9.06
C ALA A 126 3.96 -1.14 9.31
N ILE A 127 2.96 -1.97 8.94
CA ILE A 127 1.54 -1.66 9.20
C ILE A 127 1.27 -1.59 10.71
N GLN A 128 1.78 -2.55 11.49
CA GLN A 128 1.57 -2.58 12.94
C GLN A 128 2.22 -1.38 13.64
N LEU A 129 3.43 -1.02 13.26
CA LEU A 129 4.14 0.15 13.80
C LEU A 129 3.40 1.46 13.47
N ALA A 130 2.97 1.63 12.23
CA ALA A 130 2.21 2.80 11.81
C ALA A 130 0.90 2.94 12.59
N THR A 131 0.16 1.85 12.73
CA THR A 131 -1.09 1.78 13.50
C THR A 131 -0.85 2.11 14.98
N ALA A 132 0.16 1.50 15.59
CA ALA A 132 0.52 1.74 16.99
C ALA A 132 0.95 3.20 17.23
N MET A 133 1.69 3.79 16.28
CA MET A 133 2.13 5.19 16.35
C MET A 133 0.94 6.15 16.36
N VAL A 134 -0.05 5.93 15.49
CA VAL A 134 -1.28 6.74 15.47
C VAL A 134 -2.07 6.60 16.76
N ARG A 135 -2.17 5.40 17.33
CA ARG A 135 -2.93 5.13 18.55
C ARG A 135 -2.24 5.66 19.82
N ARG A 136 -0.90 5.58 19.92
CA ARG A 136 -0.14 6.08 21.06
C ARG A 136 -0.25 7.60 21.25
N VAL A 137 -0.30 8.36 20.17
CA VAL A 137 -0.51 9.82 20.24
C VAL A 137 -1.88 10.17 20.82
N ARG A 138 -2.86 9.25 20.78
CA ARG A 138 -4.18 9.44 21.37
C ARG A 138 -4.17 9.48 22.90
N VAL A 139 -3.34 8.68 23.54
CA VAL A 139 -3.28 8.57 25.01
C VAL A 139 -2.67 9.82 25.66
N ARG A 140 -1.75 10.51 24.97
CA ARG A 140 -1.08 11.71 25.50
C ARG A 140 -1.91 13.00 25.45
N VAL A 141 -2.98 13.02 24.65
CA VAL A 141 -3.84 14.23 24.50
C VAL A 141 -5.05 14.16 25.43
N SER A 142 -5.32 13.00 26.04
CA SER A 142 -6.45 12.79 26.96
C SER A 142 -6.04 12.84 28.45
N GLN A 143 -4.80 13.24 28.76
CA GLN A 143 -4.32 13.55 30.11
C GLN A 143 -4.03 15.06 30.23
#